data_8537e0a7bd241f72685b81010869130d
#
_entry.id   8537e0a7bd241f72685b81010869130d
#
_cell.length_a   1.000
_cell.length_b   1.000
_cell.length_c   1.000
_cell.angle_alpha   90.00
_cell.angle_beta   90.00
_cell.angle_gamma   90.00
#
_symmetry.space_group_name_H-M   'P 1'
#
loop_
_entity.id
_entity.type
_entity.pdbx_description
1 polymer ?
#
loop_
_entity_poly.entity_id
_entity_poly.type
_entity_poly.pdbx_seq_one_letter_code
_entity_poly.pdbx_strand_id
1 'polypeptide(L)'
;MEDIQPVNPQLIIGGKTVMPASPKMKVWREFLAFFDQDKGQMPIDDFLDAHVRLIVLAFGKPEVTKEAVEDSLEICEVVPFTRELFRWLQSQTFAKLVKLPNDQTGTE
;
A
#
# COMPACT_ATOMS: atom_id res chain seq x y z
N MET A 1 1.34 -1.61 25.54
CA MET A 1 1.29 -1.31 24.81
C MET A 1 0.49 -1.37 24.10
N GLU A 2 0.19 -0.92 23.82
CA GLU A 2 -0.65 -1.06 23.10
C GLU A 2 -0.31 -1.61 22.00
N ASP A 3 -1.03 -2.36 21.54
CA ASP A 3 -0.85 -2.86 20.39
C ASP A 3 -0.94 -2.01 19.33
N ILE A 4 -0.10 -1.95 18.45
CA ILE A 4 -0.21 -1.16 17.32
C ILE A 4 -0.78 -1.96 16.25
N GLN A 5 -2.04 -1.72 15.99
CA GLN A 5 -2.70 -2.37 14.90
C GLN A 5 -2.40 -1.64 13.63
N PRO A 6 -2.08 -2.33 12.56
CA PRO A 6 -1.90 -1.64 11.28
C PRO A 6 -3.22 -1.02 10.88
N VAL A 7 -3.18 0.24 10.54
CA VAL A 7 -4.35 0.94 10.08
C VAL A 7 -4.41 0.76 8.58
N ASN A 8 -5.57 0.42 8.06
CA ASN A 8 -5.72 0.32 6.62
C ASN A 8 -5.52 1.69 5.99
N PRO A 9 -4.68 1.78 4.97
CA PRO A 9 -4.50 3.06 4.30
C PRO A 9 -5.78 3.48 3.62
N GLN A 10 -5.99 4.77 3.49
CA GLN A 10 -7.19 5.28 2.85
C GLN A 10 -6.91 6.60 2.17
N LEU A 11 -7.68 6.86 1.13
CA LEU A 11 -7.63 8.12 0.39
C LEU A 11 -9.01 8.74 0.42
N ILE A 12 -9.04 10.06 0.32
CA ILE A 12 -10.31 10.76 0.18
C ILE A 12 -10.40 11.24 -1.25
N ILE A 13 -11.33 10.67 -2.00
CA ILE A 13 -11.49 10.95 -3.41
C ILE A 13 -12.91 11.42 -3.62
N GLY A 14 -13.06 12.64 -4.12
CA GLY A 14 -14.38 13.20 -4.36
C GLY A 14 -15.21 13.28 -3.10
N GLY A 15 -14.57 13.54 -1.96
CA GLY A 15 -15.25 13.65 -0.69
C GLY A 15 -15.59 12.32 -0.03
N LYS A 16 -15.18 11.20 -0.64
CA LYS A 16 -15.45 9.89 -0.08
C LYS A 16 -14.17 9.20 0.33
N THR A 17 -14.24 8.48 1.43
CA THR A 17 -13.10 7.68 1.89
C THR A 17 -13.06 6.38 1.10
N VAL A 18 -11.91 6.11 0.49
CA VAL A 18 -11.72 4.92 -0.32
C VAL A 18 -10.64 4.06 0.32
N MET A 19 -10.93 2.78 0.48
CA MET A 19 -10.00 1.82 1.06
C MET A 19 -9.48 0.92 -0.05
N PRO A 20 -8.27 0.36 0.11
CA PRO A 20 -7.76 -0.53 -0.92
C PRO A 20 -8.52 -1.85 -0.94
N ALA A 21 -8.57 -2.45 -2.12
CA ALA A 21 -9.11 -3.78 -2.27
C ALA A 21 -8.13 -4.80 -1.66
N SER A 22 -8.60 -6.03 -1.46
CA SER A 22 -7.71 -7.09 -1.00
C SER A 22 -6.58 -7.27 -2.01
N PRO A 23 -5.34 -7.19 -1.56
CA PRO A 23 -4.22 -7.20 -2.50
C PRO A 23 -3.96 -8.61 -3.03
N LYS A 24 -3.57 -8.67 -4.29
CA LYS A 24 -3.17 -9.90 -4.93
C LYS A 24 -1.65 -9.98 -4.99
N MET A 25 -1.13 -11.17 -5.25
CA MET A 25 0.32 -11.37 -5.33
C MET A 25 0.98 -10.43 -6.33
N LYS A 26 0.27 -10.09 -7.39
CA LYS A 26 0.83 -9.17 -8.37
C LYS A 26 1.19 -7.83 -7.75
N VAL A 27 0.34 -7.34 -6.87
CA VAL A 27 0.60 -6.07 -6.18
C VAL A 27 1.87 -6.16 -5.35
N TRP A 28 2.01 -7.24 -4.59
CA TRP A 28 3.21 -7.44 -3.78
C TRP A 28 4.47 -7.44 -4.64
N ARG A 29 4.43 -8.14 -5.78
CA ARG A 29 5.60 -8.23 -6.62
C ARG A 29 5.98 -6.91 -7.24
N GLU A 30 5.01 -6.09 -7.59
CA GLU A 30 5.29 -4.77 -8.15
C GLU A 30 5.93 -3.85 -7.11
N PHE A 31 5.43 -3.90 -5.88
CA PHE A 31 6.02 -3.10 -4.82
C PHE A 31 7.45 -3.57 -4.55
N LEU A 32 7.65 -4.86 -4.47
CA LEU A 32 8.97 -5.40 -4.17
C LEU A 32 9.96 -5.05 -5.27
N ALA A 33 9.56 -5.19 -6.52
CA ALA A 33 10.41 -4.87 -7.65
C ALA A 33 10.83 -3.40 -7.61
N PHE A 34 9.89 -2.52 -7.31
CA PHE A 34 10.21 -1.10 -7.27
C PHE A 34 11.17 -0.78 -6.12
N PHE A 35 10.90 -1.33 -4.92
CA PHE A 35 11.73 -0.99 -3.78
C PHE A 35 13.11 -1.64 -3.83
N ASP A 36 13.27 -2.70 -4.61
CA ASP A 36 14.56 -3.30 -4.81
C ASP A 36 15.36 -2.63 -5.91
N GLN A 37 14.73 -1.81 -6.72
CA GLN A 37 15.38 -1.17 -7.84
C GLN A 37 16.32 -0.06 -7.38
N ASP A 38 17.48 0.06 -8.03
CA ASP A 38 18.36 1.18 -7.77
C ASP A 38 17.77 2.43 -8.41
N LYS A 39 17.47 3.42 -7.60
CA LYS A 39 16.80 4.62 -8.04
C LYS A 39 17.71 5.85 -8.05
N GLY A 40 19.02 5.65 -7.91
CA GLY A 40 19.94 6.77 -7.80
C GLY A 40 20.02 7.65 -9.02
N GLN A 41 19.71 7.09 -10.19
CA GLN A 41 19.75 7.85 -11.44
C GLN A 41 18.38 8.27 -11.94
N MET A 42 17.35 7.94 -11.21
CA MET A 42 15.99 8.21 -11.66
C MET A 42 15.62 9.68 -11.46
N PRO A 43 15.12 10.38 -12.48
CA PRO A 43 14.65 11.75 -12.29
C PRO A 43 13.54 11.79 -11.23
N ILE A 44 13.45 12.91 -10.52
CA ILE A 44 12.50 13.02 -9.42
C ILE A 44 11.06 12.86 -9.90
N ASP A 45 10.76 13.35 -11.08
CA ASP A 45 9.40 13.22 -11.61
C ASP A 45 9.04 11.77 -11.86
N ASP A 46 9.98 11.00 -12.42
CA ASP A 46 9.75 9.57 -12.64
C ASP A 46 9.64 8.82 -11.32
N PHE A 47 10.42 9.23 -10.33
CA PHE A 47 10.39 8.64 -9.02
C PHE A 47 9.01 8.82 -8.36
N LEU A 48 8.48 10.04 -8.42
CA LEU A 48 7.18 10.30 -7.84
C LEU A 48 6.07 9.63 -8.64
N ASP A 49 6.19 9.64 -9.96
CA ASP A 49 5.18 9.01 -10.81
C ASP A 49 5.10 7.50 -10.54
N ALA A 50 6.25 6.87 -10.31
CA ALA A 50 6.26 5.45 -9.99
C ALA A 50 5.54 5.17 -8.68
N HIS A 51 5.72 6.04 -7.69
CA HIS A 51 5.01 5.90 -6.43
C HIS A 51 3.50 6.03 -6.62
N VAL A 52 3.07 7.02 -7.41
CA VAL A 52 1.65 7.20 -7.69
C VAL A 52 1.07 5.95 -8.36
N ARG A 53 1.81 5.38 -9.29
CA ARG A 53 1.34 4.17 -9.98
C ARG A 53 1.20 2.99 -9.02
N LEU A 54 2.12 2.86 -8.06
CA LEU A 54 1.99 1.82 -7.06
C LEU A 54 0.75 2.02 -6.18
N ILE A 55 0.45 3.28 -5.85
CA ILE A 55 -0.74 3.58 -5.06
C ILE A 55 -2.00 3.15 -5.82
N VAL A 56 -2.09 3.52 -7.10
CA VAL A 56 -3.23 3.15 -7.93
C VAL A 56 -3.37 1.63 -7.99
N LEU A 57 -2.26 0.95 -8.20
CA LEU A 57 -2.26 -0.50 -8.29
C LEU A 57 -2.72 -1.14 -6.98
N ALA A 58 -2.23 -0.62 -5.86
CA ALA A 58 -2.54 -1.20 -4.55
C ALA A 58 -4.02 -1.06 -4.21
N PHE A 59 -4.62 0.07 -4.57
CA PHE A 59 -6.04 0.27 -4.27
C PHE A 59 -6.92 -0.61 -5.15
N GLY A 60 -6.56 -0.79 -6.41
CA GLY A 60 -7.27 -1.71 -7.30
C GLY A 60 -8.73 -1.37 -7.50
N LYS A 61 -9.08 -0.09 -7.49
CA LYS A 61 -10.46 0.35 -7.63
C LYS A 61 -10.57 1.36 -8.76
N PRO A 62 -11.68 1.33 -9.52
CA PRO A 62 -11.82 2.19 -10.68
C PRO A 62 -11.75 3.68 -10.36
N GLU A 63 -12.23 4.08 -9.19
CA GLU A 63 -12.23 5.49 -8.84
C GLU A 63 -10.85 5.99 -8.43
N VAL A 64 -9.92 5.09 -8.17
CA VAL A 64 -8.56 5.48 -7.79
C VAL A 64 -7.72 5.51 -9.05
N THR A 65 -7.71 6.65 -9.71
CA THR A 65 -6.92 6.88 -10.91
C THR A 65 -5.68 7.67 -10.55
N LYS A 66 -4.76 7.77 -11.50
CA LYS A 66 -3.57 8.57 -11.30
C LYS A 66 -3.95 10.01 -10.93
N GLU A 67 -4.89 10.60 -11.66
CA GLU A 67 -5.32 11.96 -11.37
C GLU A 67 -5.94 12.08 -9.99
N ALA A 68 -6.75 11.09 -9.62
CA ALA A 68 -7.39 11.14 -8.32
C ALA A 68 -6.38 11.09 -7.18
N VAL A 69 -5.34 10.28 -7.34
CA VAL A 69 -4.28 10.21 -6.34
C VAL A 69 -3.52 11.53 -6.28
N GLU A 70 -3.21 12.09 -7.44
CA GLU A 70 -2.46 13.35 -7.50
C GLU A 70 -3.25 14.50 -6.92
N ASP A 71 -4.57 14.46 -7.02
CA ASP A 71 -5.40 15.48 -6.41
C ASP A 71 -5.59 15.28 -4.92
N SER A 72 -5.41 14.07 -4.43
CA SER A 72 -5.70 13.74 -3.04
C SER A 72 -4.50 13.89 -2.11
N LEU A 73 -3.30 13.73 -2.62
CA LEU A 73 -2.10 13.73 -1.80
C LEU A 73 -1.24 14.95 -2.10
N GLU A 74 -0.69 15.52 -1.05
CA GLU A 74 0.31 16.55 -1.22
C GLU A 74 1.63 15.91 -1.61
N ILE A 75 2.51 16.71 -2.22
CA ILE A 75 3.79 16.19 -2.68
C ILE A 75 4.53 15.47 -1.57
N CYS A 76 4.52 16.03 -0.37
CA CYS A 76 5.26 15.46 0.76
C CYS A 76 4.63 14.17 1.27
N GLU A 77 3.40 13.86 0.86
CA GLU A 77 2.72 12.65 1.33
C GLU A 77 2.92 11.45 0.43
N VAL A 78 3.34 11.67 -0.81
CA VAL A 78 3.37 10.60 -1.81
C VAL A 78 4.29 9.45 -1.39
N VAL A 79 5.51 9.76 -1.01
CA VAL A 79 6.46 8.72 -0.62
C VAL A 79 6.07 8.06 0.70
N PRO A 80 5.77 8.84 1.77
CA PRO A 80 5.37 8.18 3.02
C PRO A 80 4.12 7.32 2.87
N PHE A 81 3.15 7.76 2.07
CA PHE A 81 1.93 6.99 1.89
C PHE A 81 2.23 5.67 1.18
N THR A 82 3.09 5.72 0.17
CA THR A 82 3.47 4.49 -0.53
C THR A 82 4.18 3.52 0.40
N ARG A 83 5.02 4.03 1.29
CA ARG A 83 5.68 3.19 2.28
C ARG A 83 4.70 2.58 3.26
N GLU A 84 3.67 3.32 3.63
CA GLU A 84 2.63 2.78 4.48
C GLU A 84 1.86 1.67 3.78
N LEU A 85 1.60 1.85 2.49
CA LEU A 85 0.98 0.79 1.71
C LEU A 85 1.85 -0.46 1.69
N PHE A 86 3.16 -0.29 1.58
CA PHE A 86 4.06 -1.44 1.58
C PHE A 86 3.98 -2.18 2.92
N ARG A 87 3.98 -1.45 4.02
CA ARG A 87 3.83 -2.07 5.33
C ARG A 87 2.48 -2.76 5.47
N TRP A 88 1.43 -2.14 4.95
CA TRP A 88 0.11 -2.75 4.96
C TRP A 88 0.11 -4.06 4.18
N LEU A 89 0.77 -4.09 3.01
CA LEU A 89 0.88 -5.31 2.23
C LEU A 89 1.58 -6.41 3.03
N GLN A 90 2.63 -6.05 3.75
CA GLN A 90 3.34 -7.01 4.58
C GLN A 90 2.43 -7.57 5.67
N SER A 91 1.62 -6.72 6.28
CA SER A 91 0.69 -7.17 7.30
C SER A 91 -0.37 -8.10 6.73
N GLN A 92 -0.81 -7.83 5.49
CA GLN A 92 -1.79 -8.68 4.84
C GLN A 92 -1.25 -10.07 4.55
N THR A 93 0.05 -10.18 4.35
CA THR A 93 0.68 -11.47 4.11
C THR A 93 0.41 -12.45 5.24
N PHE A 94 0.37 -11.94 6.46
CA PHE A 94 0.22 -12.79 7.63
C PHE A 94 -1.16 -12.74 8.27
N ALA A 95 -2.08 -12.02 7.65
CA ALA A 95 -3.37 -11.77 8.29
C ALA A 95 -4.11 -13.05 8.64
N LYS A 96 -4.15 -13.99 7.71
CA LYS A 96 -4.87 -15.23 7.96
C LYS A 96 -4.11 -16.17 8.86
N LEU A 97 -2.80 -16.09 8.86
CA LEU A 97 -2.02 -16.89 9.77
C LEU A 97 -2.29 -16.49 11.22
N VAL A 98 -2.40 -15.20 11.44
CA VAL A 98 -2.70 -14.72 12.78
C VAL A 98 -4.04 -15.21 13.25
N LYS A 99 -4.98 -15.37 12.34
CA LYS A 99 -6.33 -15.78 12.67
C LYS A 99 -6.53 -17.29 12.76
N LEU A 100 -5.54 -18.07 12.38
CA LEU A 100 -5.68 -19.53 12.44
C LEU A 100 -5.77 -19.95 13.87
N PRO A 101 -6.73 -20.80 14.18
CA PRO A 101 -6.88 -21.25 15.55
C PRO A 101 -5.80 -22.13 16.02
N ASN A 102 -5.11 -22.68 15.31
CA ASN A 102 -4.15 -23.53 15.61
C ASN A 102 -3.04 -23.05 16.02
N ASP A 103 -3.16 -22.31 16.00
CA ASP A 103 -2.31 -21.75 16.33
C ASP A 103 -1.99 -22.04 17.45
N GLN A 104 -2.73 -22.67 17.40
CA GLN A 104 -2.74 -23.16 18.01
C GLN A 104 -2.13 -23.73 18.40
N THR A 105 -2.04 -23.67 18.20
CA THR A 105 -1.61 -24.21 18.35
C THR A 105 -1.21 -24.25 18.95
N GLY A 106 -1.34 -24.16 19.07
CA GLY A 106 -1.26 -24.45 19.48
C GLY A 106 -1.10 -24.57 20.26
N THR A 107 -1.38 -24.68 20.30
CA THR A 107 -1.45 -25.03 20.78
C THR A 107 -1.34 -25.39 21.25
N GLU A 108 -1.45 -25.52 21.46
CA GLU A 108 -1.50 -26.14 21.68
C GLU A 108 -1.22 -26.37 21.89
#